data_5ac91dafd983ea0631b0efb5e48a29ce
#
_entry.id   5ac91dafd983ea0631b0efb5e48a29ce
#
_cell.length_a   1.000
_cell.length_b   1.000
_cell.length_c   1.000
_cell.angle_alpha   90.00
_cell.angle_beta   90.00
_cell.angle_gamma   90.00
#
_symmetry.space_group_name_H-M   'P 1'
#
loop_
_entity.id
_entity.type
_entity.pdbx_description
1 polymer ?
#
loop_
_entity_poly.entity_id
_entity_poly.type
_entity_poly.pdbx_seq_one_letter_code
_entity_poly.pdbx_strand_id
1 'polypeptide(L)'
;MIKLIFKFFFLLFLTSNAVANDNFIYLSDLKQQSINKVVFLRHALAPGNGDPLNFNVNDCSTQRNLDHVGIAQSKMIGQSFKKLGIKFTNIYSSFWCRCKDTIINMKVGKFKTHAGLNSFYEKHADRKITLKKLNNLIKSFDKSRGPYLLVTHYVNILAFTGLSTSSGGMVAF
;
A
#
# COMPACT_ATOMS: atom_id res chain seq x y z
N MET A 1 25.80 71.05 -6.41
CA MET A 1 24.89 70.19 -7.14
C MET A 1 25.34 68.72 -6.90
N ILE A 2 24.68 68.02 -5.99
CA ILE A 2 24.97 66.64 -5.66
C ILE A 2 24.09 65.75 -6.50
N LYS A 3 24.67 64.91 -7.38
CA LYS A 3 23.93 63.94 -8.16
C LYS A 3 23.77 62.64 -7.33
N LEU A 4 22.56 62.39 -6.90
CA LEU A 4 22.17 61.14 -6.23
C LEU A 4 22.01 60.03 -7.26
N ILE A 5 22.91 59.03 -7.23
CA ILE A 5 22.82 57.86 -8.10
C ILE A 5 22.01 56.80 -7.38
N PHE A 6 20.75 56.62 -7.78
CA PHE A 6 19.91 55.49 -7.31
C PHE A 6 20.38 54.20 -7.97
N LYS A 7 21.05 53.33 -7.24
CA LYS A 7 21.32 51.95 -7.69
C LYS A 7 20.05 51.12 -7.46
N PHE A 8 19.38 50.78 -8.56
CA PHE A 8 18.27 49.83 -8.54
C PHE A 8 18.82 48.42 -8.36
N PHE A 9 18.62 47.84 -7.17
CA PHE A 9 19.00 46.46 -6.88
C PHE A 9 17.85 45.57 -7.38
N PHE A 10 18.04 44.97 -8.56
CA PHE A 10 17.08 43.99 -9.13
C PHE A 10 17.28 42.66 -8.41
N LEU A 11 16.42 42.37 -7.43
CA LEU A 11 16.42 41.08 -6.72
C LEU A 11 15.78 40.03 -7.64
N LEU A 12 16.61 39.22 -8.30
CA LEU A 12 16.14 38.05 -9.04
C LEU A 12 15.62 37.01 -8.05
N PHE A 13 14.31 36.93 -7.90
CA PHE A 13 13.67 35.79 -7.26
C PHE A 13 13.80 34.56 -8.19
N LEU A 14 14.80 33.71 -7.93
CA LEU A 14 14.84 32.37 -8.48
C LEU A 14 13.73 31.56 -7.80
N THR A 15 12.55 31.49 -8.43
CA THR A 15 11.53 30.53 -8.08
C THR A 15 12.06 29.14 -8.49
N SER A 16 12.64 28.44 -7.54
CA SER A 16 12.88 27.00 -7.71
C SER A 16 11.50 26.33 -7.79
N ASN A 17 11.08 25.99 -9.00
CA ASN A 17 10.00 25.05 -9.20
C ASN A 17 10.49 23.71 -8.66
N ALA A 18 10.13 23.39 -7.40
CA ALA A 18 10.22 22.05 -6.90
C ALA A 18 9.22 21.22 -7.72
N VAL A 19 9.71 20.56 -8.77
CA VAL A 19 8.97 19.52 -9.46
C VAL A 19 8.80 18.42 -8.42
N ALA A 20 7.62 18.36 -7.80
CA ALA A 20 7.22 17.18 -7.06
C ALA A 20 7.29 16.02 -8.05
N ASN A 21 8.27 15.15 -7.86
CA ASN A 21 8.40 13.95 -8.67
C ASN A 21 7.31 12.99 -8.15
N ASP A 22 6.09 13.18 -8.64
CA ASP A 22 4.96 12.32 -8.35
C ASP A 22 5.23 10.96 -9.00
N ASN A 23 5.94 10.09 -8.27
CA ASN A 23 6.18 8.70 -8.67
C ASN A 23 4.87 7.87 -8.57
N PHE A 24 3.78 8.40 -9.12
CA PHE A 24 2.54 7.66 -9.29
C PHE A 24 2.67 6.79 -10.54
N ILE A 25 2.59 5.48 -10.36
CA ILE A 25 2.44 4.54 -11.47
C ILE A 25 0.94 4.31 -11.65
N TYR A 26 0.41 4.64 -12.82
CA TYR A 26 -0.95 4.28 -13.14
C TYR A 26 -1.10 2.76 -13.17
N LEU A 27 -2.27 2.28 -12.79
CA LEU A 27 -2.54 0.83 -12.79
C LEU A 27 -2.38 0.20 -14.20
N SER A 28 -2.60 0.99 -15.26
CA SER A 28 -2.31 0.62 -16.66
C SER A 28 -0.82 0.34 -16.90
N ASP A 29 0.05 1.11 -16.26
CA ASP A 29 1.50 1.01 -16.46
C ASP A 29 2.07 -0.21 -15.74
N LEU A 30 1.41 -0.65 -14.66
CA LEU A 30 1.76 -1.88 -13.97
C LEU A 30 1.71 -3.11 -14.91
N LYS A 31 0.82 -3.11 -15.91
CA LYS A 31 0.76 -4.18 -16.92
C LYS A 31 2.03 -4.22 -17.78
N GLN A 32 2.56 -3.07 -18.16
CA GLN A 32 3.75 -2.97 -19.02
C GLN A 32 5.05 -3.17 -18.25
N GLN A 33 5.06 -2.78 -16.96
CA GLN A 33 6.22 -2.82 -16.08
C GLN A 33 6.03 -3.80 -14.92
N SER A 34 5.42 -4.97 -15.17
CA SER A 34 5.04 -5.91 -14.11
C SER A 34 6.22 -6.69 -13.52
N ILE A 35 7.30 -6.88 -14.28
CA ILE A 35 8.48 -7.63 -13.83
C ILE A 35 9.14 -6.92 -12.65
N ASN A 36 9.54 -7.68 -11.64
CA ASN A 36 10.17 -7.18 -10.41
C ASN A 36 9.33 -6.17 -9.60
N LYS A 37 8.04 -6.03 -9.86
CA LYS A 37 7.18 -5.10 -9.11
C LYS A 37 6.50 -5.78 -7.93
N VAL A 38 6.48 -5.06 -6.82
CA VAL A 38 5.72 -5.42 -5.61
C VAL A 38 4.62 -4.40 -5.41
N VAL A 39 3.38 -4.85 -5.42
CA VAL A 39 2.20 -4.01 -5.19
C VAL A 39 1.76 -4.19 -3.75
N PHE A 40 1.93 -3.18 -2.94
CA PHE A 40 1.28 -3.09 -1.64
C PHE A 40 -0.14 -2.59 -1.83
N LEU A 41 -1.09 -3.29 -1.28
CA LEU A 41 -2.50 -2.91 -1.23
C LEU A 41 -2.91 -2.80 0.25
N ARG A 42 -3.36 -1.62 0.67
CA ARG A 42 -4.05 -1.52 1.95
C ARG A 42 -5.40 -2.22 1.83
N HIS A 43 -5.76 -3.06 2.83
CA HIS A 43 -7.08 -3.70 2.87
C HIS A 43 -8.20 -2.70 2.54
N ALA A 44 -9.27 -3.17 1.95
CA ALA A 44 -10.45 -2.38 1.62
C ALA A 44 -11.08 -1.76 2.88
N LEU A 45 -12.05 -0.89 2.68
CA LEU A 45 -12.68 -0.15 3.78
C LEU A 45 -13.20 -1.11 4.87
N ALA A 46 -12.69 -0.90 6.07
CA ALA A 46 -13.19 -1.48 7.30
C ALA A 46 -13.45 -0.29 8.25
N PRO A 47 -14.71 0.04 8.56
CA PRO A 47 -15.06 1.25 9.33
C PRO A 47 -14.46 1.25 10.73
N GLY A 48 -14.17 2.44 11.26
CA GLY A 48 -13.61 2.65 12.60
C GLY A 48 -12.07 2.61 12.62
N ASN A 49 -11.51 2.68 13.82
CA ASN A 49 -10.09 2.67 14.11
C ASN A 49 -9.76 1.53 15.07
N GLY A 50 -8.53 1.00 14.96
CA GLY A 50 -8.07 -0.11 15.81
C GLY A 50 -8.85 -1.40 15.61
N ASP A 51 -8.66 -2.32 16.53
CA ASP A 51 -9.44 -3.56 16.67
C ASP A 51 -10.10 -3.59 18.08
N PRO A 52 -11.17 -4.34 18.31
CA PRO A 52 -11.79 -4.46 19.64
C PRO A 52 -10.82 -4.93 20.73
N LEU A 53 -11.08 -4.60 21.99
CA LEU A 53 -10.22 -4.97 23.13
C LEU A 53 -10.00 -6.47 23.28
N ASN A 54 -10.99 -7.28 22.88
CA ASN A 54 -10.92 -8.74 22.88
C ASN A 54 -10.33 -9.33 21.59
N PHE A 55 -9.56 -8.52 20.83
CA PHE A 55 -8.98 -8.93 19.57
C PHE A 55 -8.24 -10.28 19.64
N ASN A 56 -8.59 -11.15 18.71
CA ASN A 56 -7.89 -12.40 18.44
C ASN A 56 -7.71 -12.57 16.92
N VAL A 57 -6.47 -12.70 16.48
CA VAL A 57 -6.13 -12.83 15.05
C VAL A 57 -6.75 -14.08 14.38
N ASN A 58 -7.06 -15.10 15.16
CA ASN A 58 -7.66 -16.35 14.69
C ASN A 58 -9.19 -16.33 14.69
N ASP A 59 -9.82 -15.27 15.23
CA ASP A 59 -11.26 -15.14 15.32
C ASP A 59 -11.73 -13.84 14.68
N CYS A 60 -12.33 -13.95 13.49
CA CYS A 60 -12.81 -12.80 12.76
C CYS A 60 -13.92 -12.02 13.48
N SER A 61 -14.69 -12.64 14.37
CA SER A 61 -15.75 -11.98 15.11
C SER A 61 -15.22 -10.95 16.12
N THR A 62 -13.95 -11.07 16.50
CA THR A 62 -13.24 -10.17 17.41
C THR A 62 -12.43 -9.09 16.68
N GLN A 63 -12.59 -8.97 15.37
CA GLN A 63 -11.79 -8.05 14.55
C GLN A 63 -12.69 -6.97 13.93
N ARG A 64 -12.09 -5.84 13.63
CA ARG A 64 -12.68 -4.86 12.73
C ARG A 64 -12.62 -5.37 11.29
N ASN A 65 -13.77 -5.65 10.70
CA ASN A 65 -13.92 -6.29 9.40
C ASN A 65 -14.42 -5.32 8.32
N LEU A 66 -14.40 -5.78 7.07
CA LEU A 66 -15.00 -5.05 5.95
C LEU A 66 -16.52 -4.94 6.17
N ASP A 67 -17.08 -3.78 5.82
CA ASP A 67 -18.53 -3.62 5.64
C ASP A 67 -18.92 -3.88 4.19
N HIS A 68 -20.20 -3.63 3.86
CA HIS A 68 -20.70 -3.77 2.50
C HIS A 68 -20.00 -2.84 1.49
N VAL A 69 -19.56 -1.66 1.92
CA VAL A 69 -18.79 -0.73 1.08
C VAL A 69 -17.40 -1.27 0.81
N GLY A 70 -16.71 -1.78 1.83
CA GLY A 70 -15.39 -2.41 1.67
C GLY A 70 -15.43 -3.66 0.80
N ILE A 71 -16.50 -4.46 0.92
CA ILE A 71 -16.73 -5.61 0.04
C ILE A 71 -16.91 -5.16 -1.42
N ALA A 72 -17.73 -4.13 -1.67
CA ALA A 72 -17.93 -3.57 -3.00
C ALA A 72 -16.63 -2.98 -3.56
N GLN A 73 -15.87 -2.23 -2.76
CA GLN A 73 -14.56 -1.70 -3.12
C GLN A 73 -13.58 -2.82 -3.52
N SER A 74 -13.53 -3.90 -2.75
CA SER A 74 -12.68 -5.06 -3.07
C SER A 74 -13.03 -5.67 -4.44
N LYS A 75 -14.32 -5.85 -4.70
CA LYS A 75 -14.82 -6.36 -6.00
C LYS A 75 -14.40 -5.45 -7.16
N MET A 76 -14.54 -4.13 -7.01
CA MET A 76 -14.15 -3.15 -8.04
C MET A 76 -12.64 -3.18 -8.31
N ILE A 77 -11.81 -3.28 -7.28
CA ILE A 77 -10.35 -3.42 -7.41
C ILE A 77 -10.02 -4.68 -8.22
N GLY A 78 -10.63 -5.81 -7.88
CA GLY A 78 -10.42 -7.08 -8.61
C GLY A 78 -10.86 -7.01 -10.07
N GLN A 79 -12.01 -6.37 -10.35
CA GLN A 79 -12.48 -6.12 -11.71
C GLN A 79 -11.50 -5.26 -12.52
N SER A 80 -10.90 -4.24 -11.88
CA SER A 80 -9.89 -3.38 -12.52
C SER A 80 -8.65 -4.17 -12.90
N PHE A 81 -8.13 -5.02 -12.01
CA PHE A 81 -7.01 -5.92 -12.36
C PHE A 81 -7.37 -6.85 -13.52
N LYS A 82 -8.56 -7.45 -13.48
CA LYS A 82 -9.02 -8.33 -14.56
C LYS A 82 -9.16 -7.59 -15.90
N LYS A 83 -9.78 -6.40 -15.91
CA LYS A 83 -9.95 -5.57 -17.11
C LYS A 83 -8.61 -5.18 -17.75
N LEU A 84 -7.59 -4.90 -16.92
CA LEU A 84 -6.24 -4.56 -17.37
C LEU A 84 -5.39 -5.80 -17.69
N GLY A 85 -5.89 -7.02 -17.44
CA GLY A 85 -5.16 -8.26 -17.67
C GLY A 85 -3.98 -8.46 -16.72
N ILE A 86 -4.00 -7.80 -15.55
CA ILE A 86 -2.94 -7.92 -14.53
C ILE A 86 -3.11 -9.25 -13.81
N LYS A 87 -2.07 -10.09 -13.85
CA LYS A 87 -1.99 -11.37 -13.14
C LYS A 87 -0.80 -11.33 -12.18
N PHE A 88 -1.03 -11.67 -10.93
CA PHE A 88 0.02 -11.70 -9.91
C PHE A 88 0.74 -13.04 -9.87
N THR A 89 2.07 -13.00 -9.78
CA THR A 89 2.90 -14.22 -9.63
C THR A 89 2.61 -14.92 -8.31
N ASN A 90 2.55 -14.16 -7.22
CA ASN A 90 2.10 -14.64 -5.91
C ASN A 90 1.33 -13.52 -5.21
N ILE A 91 0.41 -13.93 -4.33
CA ILE A 91 -0.41 -13.05 -3.52
C ILE A 91 -0.21 -13.43 -2.06
N TYR A 92 0.05 -12.43 -1.23
CA TYR A 92 0.21 -12.58 0.20
C TYR A 92 -0.74 -11.67 0.97
N SER A 93 -1.20 -12.15 2.11
CA SER A 93 -2.09 -11.43 3.03
C SER A 93 -1.50 -11.35 4.41
N SER A 94 -1.81 -10.28 5.14
CA SER A 94 -1.81 -10.31 6.60
C SER A 94 -2.72 -11.42 7.14
N PHE A 95 -2.52 -11.82 8.40
CA PHE A 95 -3.42 -12.76 9.09
C PHE A 95 -4.79 -12.17 9.41
N TRP A 96 -4.96 -10.84 9.40
CA TRP A 96 -6.21 -10.15 9.68
C TRP A 96 -7.30 -10.48 8.66
N CYS A 97 -8.51 -10.69 9.16
CA CYS A 97 -9.65 -11.07 8.32
C CYS A 97 -9.94 -10.03 7.23
N ARG A 98 -9.91 -8.72 7.53
CA ARG A 98 -10.11 -7.66 6.54
C ARG A 98 -9.13 -7.72 5.36
N CYS A 99 -7.88 -8.18 5.58
CA CYS A 99 -6.91 -8.36 4.48
C CYS A 99 -7.24 -9.60 3.65
N LYS A 100 -7.57 -10.71 4.29
CA LYS A 100 -7.99 -11.95 3.62
C LYS A 100 -9.27 -11.72 2.82
N ASP A 101 -10.27 -11.09 3.42
CA ASP A 101 -11.57 -10.80 2.80
C ASP A 101 -11.44 -9.84 1.61
N THR A 102 -10.50 -8.88 1.68
CA THR A 102 -10.17 -8.04 0.52
C THR A 102 -9.76 -8.91 -0.67
N ILE A 103 -8.82 -9.85 -0.50
CA ILE A 103 -8.37 -10.73 -1.60
C ILE A 103 -9.48 -11.65 -2.07
N ILE A 104 -10.24 -12.25 -1.15
CA ILE A 104 -11.35 -13.17 -1.47
C ILE A 104 -12.37 -12.45 -2.35
N ASN A 105 -12.77 -11.22 -2.00
CA ASN A 105 -13.74 -10.45 -2.75
C ASN A 105 -13.18 -9.91 -4.08
N MET A 106 -11.87 -9.66 -4.18
CA MET A 106 -11.19 -9.28 -5.42
C MET A 106 -11.18 -10.42 -6.45
N LYS A 107 -11.20 -11.69 -6.01
CA LYS A 107 -11.15 -12.89 -6.91
C LYS A 107 -9.93 -12.87 -7.84
N VAL A 108 -8.76 -12.48 -7.34
CA VAL A 108 -7.52 -12.35 -8.12
C VAL A 108 -6.59 -13.57 -8.06
N GLY A 109 -6.95 -14.58 -7.29
CA GLY A 109 -6.21 -15.84 -7.19
C GLY A 109 -6.06 -16.35 -5.76
N LYS A 110 -5.35 -17.48 -5.61
CA LYS A 110 -5.01 -18.05 -4.30
C LYS A 110 -3.95 -17.18 -3.62
N PHE A 111 -3.98 -17.13 -2.30
CA PHE A 111 -3.01 -16.38 -1.51
C PHE A 111 -2.47 -17.20 -0.35
N LYS A 112 -1.34 -16.73 0.20
CA LYS A 112 -0.73 -17.23 1.43
C LYS A 112 -0.74 -16.11 2.47
N THR A 113 -0.92 -16.45 3.75
CA THR A 113 -0.74 -15.48 4.83
C THR A 113 0.73 -15.37 5.22
N HIS A 114 1.15 -14.16 5.64
CA HIS A 114 2.53 -13.92 6.06
C HIS A 114 2.61 -12.91 7.21
N ALA A 115 3.33 -13.27 8.28
CA ALA A 115 3.44 -12.46 9.49
C ALA A 115 4.12 -11.08 9.27
N GLY A 116 4.93 -10.94 8.22
CA GLY A 116 5.52 -9.65 7.84
C GLY A 116 4.50 -8.62 7.34
N LEU A 117 3.25 -9.03 7.08
CA LEU A 117 2.14 -8.17 6.65
C LEU A 117 1.17 -7.84 7.78
N ASN A 118 1.41 -8.34 9.00
CA ASN A 118 0.56 -8.12 10.17
C ASN A 118 0.61 -6.67 10.64
N SER A 119 -0.51 -6.16 11.15
CA SER A 119 -0.55 -4.83 11.74
C SER A 119 0.25 -4.78 13.05
N PHE A 120 1.11 -3.78 13.18
CA PHE A 120 1.73 -3.41 14.44
C PHE A 120 1.08 -2.15 15.07
N TYR A 121 -0.04 -1.71 14.52
CA TYR A 121 -0.88 -0.70 15.15
C TYR A 121 -1.39 -1.23 16.51
N GLU A 122 -1.46 -0.37 17.51
CA GLU A 122 -1.83 -0.74 18.90
C GLU A 122 -0.99 -1.90 19.49
N LYS A 123 0.22 -2.11 18.99
CA LYS A 123 1.16 -3.16 19.46
C LYS A 123 0.65 -4.61 19.28
N HIS A 124 -0.31 -4.85 18.38
CA HIS A 124 -0.78 -6.21 18.06
C HIS A 124 0.33 -7.11 17.47
N ALA A 125 1.37 -6.51 16.90
CA ALA A 125 2.59 -7.19 16.50
C ALA A 125 3.81 -6.32 16.82
N ASP A 126 4.99 -6.92 16.98
CA ASP A 126 6.24 -6.17 17.10
C ASP A 126 6.63 -5.57 15.75
N ARG A 127 6.80 -4.23 15.73
CA ARG A 127 7.12 -3.47 14.51
C ARG A 127 8.44 -3.93 13.88
N LYS A 128 9.51 -4.08 14.67
CA LYS A 128 10.85 -4.44 14.18
C LYS A 128 10.87 -5.84 13.58
N ILE A 129 10.25 -6.80 14.28
CA ILE A 129 10.14 -8.18 13.82
C ILE A 129 9.27 -8.26 12.56
N THR A 130 8.15 -7.55 12.52
CA THR A 130 7.24 -7.52 11.36
C THR A 130 7.94 -6.98 10.12
N LEU A 131 8.61 -5.84 10.22
CA LEU A 131 9.32 -5.24 9.09
C LEU A 131 10.53 -6.09 8.64
N LYS A 132 11.24 -6.75 9.58
CA LYS A 132 12.29 -7.72 9.22
C LYS A 132 11.73 -8.89 8.41
N LYS A 133 10.59 -9.46 8.83
CA LYS A 133 9.92 -10.56 8.12
C LYS A 133 9.42 -10.10 6.74
N LEU A 134 8.87 -8.89 6.63
CA LEU A 134 8.43 -8.31 5.37
C LEU A 134 9.60 -8.13 4.40
N ASN A 135 10.71 -7.56 4.87
CA ASN A 135 11.90 -7.38 4.05
C ASN A 135 12.47 -8.72 3.54
N ASN A 136 12.50 -9.74 4.40
CA ASN A 136 12.94 -11.08 4.00
C ASN A 136 12.00 -11.71 2.96
N LEU A 137 10.68 -11.54 3.10
CA LEU A 137 9.70 -11.98 2.11
C LEU A 137 9.97 -11.35 0.75
N ILE A 138 10.14 -10.02 0.69
CA ILE A 138 10.38 -9.31 -0.57
C ILE A 138 11.74 -9.72 -1.19
N LYS A 139 12.77 -9.89 -0.37
CA LYS A 139 14.08 -10.37 -0.85
C LYS A 139 14.05 -11.79 -1.42
N SER A 140 13.08 -12.60 -1.02
CA SER A 140 12.91 -13.97 -1.54
C SER A 140 12.17 -14.03 -2.88
N PHE A 141 11.66 -12.92 -3.39
CA PHE A 141 10.96 -12.89 -4.66
C PHE A 141 11.92 -13.03 -5.84
N ASP A 142 11.51 -13.80 -6.83
CA ASP A 142 12.21 -13.90 -8.09
C ASP A 142 12.06 -12.59 -8.88
N LYS A 143 13.20 -11.90 -9.05
CA LYS A 143 13.24 -10.59 -9.73
C LYS A 143 12.97 -10.66 -11.25
N SER A 144 13.02 -11.85 -11.84
CA SER A 144 12.64 -12.06 -13.25
C SER A 144 11.13 -12.18 -13.45
N ARG A 145 10.35 -12.24 -12.36
CA ARG A 145 8.91 -12.45 -12.33
C ARG A 145 8.21 -11.25 -11.66
N GLY A 146 6.90 -11.25 -11.68
CA GLY A 146 6.06 -10.22 -11.06
C GLY A 146 4.78 -10.01 -11.86
N PRO A 147 3.93 -9.10 -11.43
CA PRO A 147 3.98 -8.44 -10.14
C PRO A 147 3.62 -9.37 -8.98
N TYR A 148 4.03 -8.99 -7.76
CA TYR A 148 3.64 -9.63 -6.51
C TYR A 148 2.63 -8.73 -5.80
N LEU A 149 1.58 -9.31 -5.18
CA LEU A 149 0.58 -8.56 -4.43
C LEU A 149 0.71 -8.83 -2.93
N LEU A 150 0.83 -7.78 -2.15
CA LEU A 150 0.93 -7.81 -0.68
C LEU A 150 -0.25 -7.02 -0.09
N VAL A 151 -1.26 -7.71 0.44
CA VAL A 151 -2.42 -7.07 1.09
C VAL A 151 -2.15 -6.94 2.58
N THR A 152 -2.08 -5.70 3.06
CA THR A 152 -1.62 -5.36 4.40
C THR A 152 -2.33 -4.12 4.95
N HIS A 153 -1.70 -3.44 5.90
CA HIS A 153 -2.24 -2.32 6.66
C HIS A 153 -1.48 -1.03 6.35
N TYR A 154 -2.14 0.11 6.60
CA TYR A 154 -1.56 1.43 6.46
C TYR A 154 -0.17 1.56 7.11
N VAL A 155 -0.05 1.10 8.36
CA VAL A 155 1.21 1.22 9.13
C VAL A 155 2.38 0.48 8.49
N ASN A 156 2.13 -0.67 7.86
CA ASN A 156 3.15 -1.46 7.17
C ASN A 156 3.60 -0.76 5.88
N ILE A 157 2.65 -0.28 5.09
CA ILE A 157 2.94 0.43 3.83
C ILE A 157 3.76 1.68 4.13
N LEU A 158 3.27 2.54 5.03
CA LEU A 158 3.97 3.76 5.43
C LEU A 158 5.38 3.47 5.95
N ALA A 159 5.53 2.48 6.84
CA ALA A 159 6.83 2.17 7.44
C ALA A 159 7.84 1.58 6.46
N PHE A 160 7.37 0.88 5.42
CA PHE A 160 8.23 0.23 4.44
C PHE A 160 8.54 1.11 3.23
N THR A 161 7.56 1.87 2.75
CA THR A 161 7.67 2.67 1.51
C THR A 161 7.82 4.17 1.74
N GLY A 162 7.51 4.66 2.95
CA GLY A 162 7.41 6.10 3.23
C GLY A 162 6.11 6.75 2.72
N LEU A 163 5.25 5.99 2.03
CA LEU A 163 4.05 6.51 1.37
C LEU A 163 2.78 6.12 2.14
N SER A 164 1.83 7.04 2.17
CA SER A 164 0.52 6.87 2.79
C SER A 164 -0.51 6.41 1.77
N THR A 165 -1.45 5.55 2.19
CA THR A 165 -2.56 5.09 1.35
C THR A 165 -3.89 5.15 2.08
N SER A 166 -4.97 5.46 1.35
CA SER A 166 -6.35 5.24 1.78
C SER A 166 -6.70 3.74 1.79
N SER A 167 -7.86 3.37 2.34
CA SER A 167 -8.39 2.00 2.23
C SER A 167 -8.57 1.62 0.75
N GLY A 168 -8.08 0.44 0.35
CA GLY A 168 -8.04 0.02 -1.04
C GLY A 168 -6.99 0.74 -1.90
N GLY A 169 -6.23 1.68 -1.33
CA GLY A 169 -5.13 2.35 -2.03
C GLY A 169 -3.90 1.45 -2.17
N MET A 170 -3.12 1.71 -3.21
CA MET A 170 -1.96 0.89 -3.61
C MET A 170 -0.70 1.72 -3.74
N VAL A 171 0.44 1.05 -3.49
CA VAL A 171 1.78 1.54 -3.80
C VAL A 171 2.49 0.45 -4.60
N ALA A 172 2.97 0.78 -5.79
CA ALA A 172 3.84 -0.10 -6.58
C ALA A 172 5.31 0.30 -6.37
N PHE A 173 6.17 -0.70 -6.23
CA PHE A 173 7.54 -0.51 -5.75
C PHE A 173 8.50 -1.44 -6.50
#